data_6452b5acf480d7d62293d960317189c5
#
_entry.id   6452b5acf480d7d62293d960317189c5
#
_cell.length_a   1.000
_cell.length_b   1.000
_cell.length_c   1.000
_cell.angle_alpha   90.00
_cell.angle_beta   90.00
_cell.angle_gamma   90.00
#
_symmetry.space_group_name_H-M   'P 1'
#
loop_
_entity.id
_entity.type
_entity.pdbx_description
1 polymer ?
#
loop_
_entity_poly.entity_id
_entity_poly.type
_entity_poly.pdbx_seq_one_letter_code
_entity_poly.pdbx_strand_id
1 'polypeptide(L)'
;MGGGGGGPDGEEGQIELPLGRLDVARGWWMKHDPAGQPAVTKWKVMGRSALSSPSRPGDGKALTWLALEPLTGRTHQLRVHCAAMGWPIRGDAIYGTALRKGGPILHLHAREVVVPLYKNRAPIRVVAPIPAHMRAALAQCGWRDDEAGNEHDSLPASTASP
;
A
#
# COMPACT_ATOMS: atom_id res chain seq x y z
N MET A 1 17.95 -13.04 -7.97
CA MET A 1 18.76 -11.82 -8.15
C MET A 1 18.10 -10.75 -7.32
N GLY A 2 18.73 -10.39 -6.20
CA GLY A 2 18.13 -9.54 -5.20
C GLY A 2 18.14 -8.08 -5.61
N GLY A 3 16.98 -7.52 -5.88
CA GLY A 3 16.75 -6.09 -5.88
C GLY A 3 16.48 -5.65 -4.46
N GLY A 4 17.42 -4.99 -3.80
CA GLY A 4 17.22 -4.38 -2.49
C GLY A 4 16.22 -3.25 -2.57
N GLY A 5 15.22 -3.33 -1.76
CA GLY A 5 14.20 -2.44 -1.35
C GLY A 5 14.19 -0.98 -1.80
N GLY A 6 13.13 -0.60 -2.46
CA GLY A 6 12.84 0.77 -2.82
C GLY A 6 11.45 0.96 -3.40
N GLY A 7 10.74 -0.08 -3.71
CA GLY A 7 9.45 -0.02 -4.39
C GLY A 7 9.56 -0.46 -5.87
N PRO A 8 8.47 -0.31 -6.65
CA PRO A 8 8.43 -0.68 -8.06
C PRO A 8 9.35 0.19 -8.91
N ASP A 9 9.88 -0.36 -10.01
CA ASP A 9 10.73 0.37 -10.96
C ASP A 9 9.93 1.35 -11.83
N GLY A 10 8.64 1.08 -12.06
CA GLY A 10 7.73 1.95 -12.82
C GLY A 10 7.04 3.01 -11.96
N GLU A 11 6.20 3.84 -12.59
CA GLU A 11 5.41 4.86 -11.91
C GLU A 11 3.98 4.41 -11.57
N GLU A 12 3.45 3.44 -12.31
CA GLU A 12 2.16 2.81 -12.05
C GLU A 12 2.10 1.40 -12.62
N GLY A 13 1.15 0.60 -12.15
CA GLY A 13 0.93 -0.75 -12.64
C GLY A 13 -0.13 -1.52 -11.88
N GLN A 14 -0.18 -2.81 -12.12
CA GLN A 14 -1.16 -3.71 -11.54
C GLN A 14 -0.50 -5.01 -11.07
N ILE A 15 -0.95 -5.51 -9.93
CA ILE A 15 -0.57 -6.81 -9.38
C ILE A 15 -1.77 -7.73 -9.51
N GLU A 16 -1.59 -8.84 -10.20
CA GLU A 16 -2.58 -9.90 -10.38
C GLU A 16 -2.02 -11.20 -9.82
N LEU A 17 -2.15 -11.39 -8.52
CA LEU A 17 -1.66 -12.57 -7.81
C LEU A 17 -2.78 -13.17 -6.98
N PRO A 18 -3.26 -14.39 -7.32
CA PRO A 18 -4.26 -15.08 -6.53
C PRO A 18 -3.78 -15.34 -5.11
N LEU A 19 -4.70 -15.23 -4.14
CA LEU A 19 -4.40 -15.36 -2.72
C LEU A 19 -5.13 -16.55 -2.09
N GLY A 20 -4.39 -17.34 -1.32
CA GLY A 20 -4.89 -18.43 -0.51
C GLY A 20 -4.46 -18.29 0.95
N ARG A 21 -5.03 -19.11 1.84
CA ARG A 21 -4.58 -19.18 3.23
C ARG A 21 -3.19 -19.82 3.30
N LEU A 22 -2.35 -19.32 4.20
CA LEU A 22 -1.00 -19.87 4.40
C LEU A 22 -1.06 -21.33 4.87
N ASP A 23 -1.84 -21.57 5.94
CA ASP A 23 -2.22 -22.88 6.45
C ASP A 23 -3.45 -22.76 7.37
N VAL A 24 -4.05 -23.90 7.76
CA VAL A 24 -5.24 -23.93 8.62
C VAL A 24 -4.90 -23.51 10.05
N ALA A 25 -3.71 -23.80 10.54
CA ALA A 25 -3.28 -23.51 11.90
C ALA A 25 -3.00 -22.02 12.13
N ARG A 26 -2.60 -21.29 11.10
CA ARG A 26 -2.33 -19.84 11.14
C ARG A 26 -3.54 -18.99 10.78
N GLY A 27 -4.70 -19.59 10.64
CA GLY A 27 -6.00 -18.94 10.52
C GLY A 27 -6.10 -18.00 9.31
N TRP A 28 -6.00 -16.70 9.55
CA TRP A 28 -6.21 -15.65 8.55
C TRP A 28 -4.95 -15.20 7.80
N TRP A 29 -3.78 -15.81 8.04
CA TRP A 29 -2.57 -15.47 7.28
C TRP A 29 -2.69 -15.96 5.84
N MET A 30 -2.29 -15.11 4.93
CA MET A 30 -2.45 -15.31 3.49
C MET A 30 -1.09 -15.49 2.81
N LYS A 31 -1.10 -16.08 1.63
CA LYS A 31 0.06 -16.21 0.74
C LYS A 31 -0.38 -16.01 -0.71
N HIS A 32 0.54 -15.70 -1.59
CA HIS A 32 0.33 -15.93 -3.01
C HIS A 32 0.13 -17.43 -3.24
N ASP A 33 -0.94 -17.80 -3.90
CA ASP A 33 -1.30 -19.20 -4.19
C ASP A 33 -1.98 -19.25 -5.56
N PRO A 34 -1.36 -19.91 -6.56
CA PRO A 34 -1.96 -20.03 -7.89
C PRO A 34 -3.34 -20.69 -7.92
N ALA A 35 -3.64 -21.54 -6.92
CA ALA A 35 -4.97 -22.15 -6.73
C ALA A 35 -5.89 -21.29 -5.83
N GLY A 36 -5.43 -20.11 -5.39
CA GLY A 36 -6.17 -19.21 -4.52
C GLY A 36 -7.25 -18.41 -5.24
N GLN A 37 -7.89 -17.53 -4.49
CA GLN A 37 -8.89 -16.63 -5.06
C GLN A 37 -8.23 -15.49 -5.84
N PRO A 38 -8.74 -15.14 -7.03
CA PRO A 38 -8.25 -14.01 -7.79
C PRO A 38 -8.19 -12.74 -6.96
N ALA A 39 -7.07 -12.04 -7.03
CA ALA A 39 -6.87 -10.78 -6.34
C ALA A 39 -6.09 -9.82 -7.24
N VAL A 40 -6.59 -8.58 -7.34
CA VAL A 40 -6.06 -7.54 -8.21
C VAL A 40 -5.89 -6.26 -7.43
N THR A 41 -4.71 -5.66 -7.50
CA THR A 41 -4.37 -4.37 -6.90
C THR A 41 -3.70 -3.49 -7.93
N LYS A 42 -4.25 -2.32 -8.21
CA LYS A 42 -3.53 -1.26 -8.94
C LYS A 42 -2.64 -0.49 -7.97
N TRP A 43 -1.54 0.04 -8.48
CA TRP A 43 -0.64 0.88 -7.71
C TRP A 43 -0.13 2.06 -8.55
N LYS A 44 0.15 3.16 -7.88
CA LYS A 44 0.77 4.36 -8.46
C LYS A 44 1.79 4.93 -7.49
N VAL A 45 2.95 5.30 -8.00
CA VAL A 45 3.98 6.00 -7.22
C VAL A 45 3.57 7.44 -7.05
N MET A 46 3.50 7.89 -5.81
CA MET A 46 3.19 9.27 -5.42
C MET A 46 4.45 10.04 -5.08
N GLY A 47 5.52 9.34 -4.70
CA GLY A 47 6.82 9.92 -4.42
C GLY A 47 7.83 8.89 -3.97
N ARG A 48 9.11 9.26 -4.03
CA ARG A 48 10.25 8.43 -3.63
C ARG A 48 11.17 9.23 -2.73
N SER A 49 11.68 8.62 -1.66
CA SER A 49 12.72 9.27 -0.87
C SER A 49 14.04 9.27 -1.67
N ALA A 50 14.78 10.38 -1.60
CA ALA A 50 16.18 10.35 -1.98
C ALA A 50 16.89 9.30 -1.12
N LEU A 51 17.88 8.60 -1.69
CA LEU A 51 18.72 7.66 -0.94
C LEU A 51 19.27 8.39 0.29
N SER A 52 18.92 7.92 1.47
CA SER A 52 19.18 8.59 2.73
C SER A 52 20.68 8.81 2.95
N SER A 53 21.02 10.02 3.34
CA SER A 53 22.26 10.33 4.02
C SER A 53 22.53 9.33 5.17
N PRO A 54 23.76 8.84 5.36
CA PRO A 54 24.09 7.77 6.30
C PRO A 54 24.04 8.17 7.77
N SER A 55 23.20 9.11 8.16
CA SER A 55 23.18 9.72 9.50
C SER A 55 22.48 8.88 10.58
N ARG A 56 21.87 7.73 10.25
CA ARG A 56 21.31 6.79 11.22
C ARG A 56 21.51 5.34 10.79
N PRO A 57 22.18 4.50 11.60
CA PRO A 57 22.24 3.05 11.34
C PRO A 57 20.82 2.46 11.40
N GLY A 58 20.35 1.87 10.32
CA GLY A 58 19.05 1.17 10.23
C GLY A 58 18.01 1.80 9.30
N ASP A 59 18.10 3.07 8.95
CA ASP A 59 17.13 3.76 8.07
C ASP A 59 17.57 3.88 6.59
N GLY A 60 18.66 3.23 6.19
CA GLY A 60 19.27 3.35 4.85
C GLY A 60 18.49 2.71 3.68
N LYS A 61 17.22 2.36 3.85
CA LYS A 61 16.39 1.84 2.75
C LYS A 61 15.60 2.98 2.13
N ALA A 62 15.72 3.14 0.81
CA ALA A 62 14.86 4.02 0.05
C ALA A 62 13.38 3.68 0.33
N LEU A 63 12.56 4.71 0.49
CA LEU A 63 11.12 4.57 0.66
C LEU A 63 10.43 4.99 -0.62
N THR A 64 9.33 4.32 -0.94
CA THR A 64 8.41 4.72 -1.98
C THR A 64 7.02 4.91 -1.39
N TRP A 65 6.43 6.06 -1.62
CA TRP A 65 5.04 6.33 -1.29
C TRP A 65 4.17 5.85 -2.45
N LEU A 66 3.26 4.90 -2.16
CA LEU A 66 2.35 4.31 -3.13
C LEU A 66 0.90 4.66 -2.80
N ALA A 67 0.13 5.02 -3.82
CA ALA A 67 -1.32 4.87 -3.80
C ALA A 67 -1.66 3.44 -4.25
N LEU A 68 -2.47 2.74 -3.46
CA LEU A 68 -2.90 1.37 -3.74
C LEU A 68 -4.41 1.33 -3.88
N GLU A 69 -4.91 0.80 -4.99
CA GLU A 69 -6.34 0.60 -5.25
C GLU A 69 -6.64 -0.90 -5.35
N PRO A 70 -7.23 -1.53 -4.31
CA PRO A 70 -7.65 -2.91 -4.38
C PRO A 70 -8.94 -3.03 -5.21
N LEU A 71 -8.87 -3.67 -6.37
CA LEU A 71 -10.04 -3.98 -7.20
C LEU A 71 -10.81 -5.20 -6.67
N THR A 72 -10.20 -5.96 -5.80
CA THR A 72 -10.76 -7.08 -5.04
C THR A 72 -10.47 -6.88 -3.56
N GLY A 73 -11.25 -7.50 -2.66
CA GLY A 73 -11.13 -7.30 -1.21
C GLY A 73 -10.72 -8.58 -0.45
N ARG A 74 -9.57 -9.19 -0.76
CA ARG A 74 -9.09 -10.37 -0.04
C ARG A 74 -8.39 -9.99 1.25
N THR A 75 -8.45 -10.87 2.24
CA THR A 75 -7.76 -10.66 3.53
C THR A 75 -6.28 -10.34 3.30
N HIS A 76 -5.78 -9.28 3.91
CA HIS A 76 -4.40 -8.81 3.81
C HIS A 76 -3.88 -8.59 2.38
N GLN A 77 -4.75 -8.45 1.40
CA GLN A 77 -4.40 -8.38 -0.01
C GLN A 77 -3.23 -7.44 -0.29
N LEU A 78 -3.33 -6.17 0.09
CA LEU A 78 -2.29 -5.16 -0.17
C LEU A 78 -0.95 -5.53 0.44
N ARG A 79 -0.96 -6.09 1.65
CA ARG A 79 0.24 -6.50 2.37
C ARG A 79 0.95 -7.66 1.68
N VAL A 80 0.20 -8.70 1.30
CA VAL A 80 0.73 -9.87 0.59
C VAL A 80 1.21 -9.50 -0.80
N HIS A 81 0.45 -8.71 -1.55
CA HIS A 81 0.84 -8.25 -2.89
C HIS A 81 2.16 -7.48 -2.85
N CYS A 82 2.28 -6.46 -1.99
CA CYS A 82 3.52 -5.69 -1.87
C CYS A 82 4.71 -6.57 -1.47
N ALA A 83 4.52 -7.50 -0.54
CA ALA A 83 5.57 -8.42 -0.13
C ALA A 83 5.99 -9.39 -1.25
N ALA A 84 5.03 -9.95 -1.98
CA ALA A 84 5.28 -10.85 -3.11
C ALA A 84 6.04 -10.17 -4.25
N MET A 85 5.82 -8.87 -4.45
CA MET A 85 6.55 -8.06 -5.43
C MET A 85 7.96 -7.64 -4.97
N GLY A 86 8.36 -7.97 -3.73
CA GLY A 86 9.68 -7.66 -3.19
C GLY A 86 9.81 -6.27 -2.54
N TRP A 87 8.71 -5.52 -2.39
CA TRP A 87 8.66 -4.22 -1.72
C TRP A 87 7.60 -4.21 -0.60
N PRO A 88 7.83 -4.99 0.49
CA PRO A 88 6.89 -5.10 1.61
C PRO A 88 6.64 -3.75 2.27
N ILE A 89 5.43 -3.55 2.78
CA ILE A 89 5.02 -2.32 3.46
C ILE A 89 5.88 -2.09 4.71
N ARG A 90 6.34 -0.87 4.92
CA ARG A 90 7.09 -0.48 6.13
C ARG A 90 6.29 -0.81 7.38
N GLY A 91 6.94 -1.46 8.34
CA GLY A 91 6.30 -1.88 9.60
C GLY A 91 5.48 -3.16 9.50
N ASP A 92 5.48 -3.84 8.35
CA ASP A 92 4.82 -5.14 8.25
C ASP A 92 5.68 -6.25 8.89
N ALA A 93 5.24 -6.71 10.07
CA ALA A 93 5.91 -7.76 10.82
C ALA A 93 5.41 -9.18 10.47
N ILE A 94 4.45 -9.30 9.55
CA ILE A 94 3.90 -10.60 9.13
C ILE A 94 4.45 -10.99 7.76
N TYR A 95 4.36 -10.07 6.78
CA TYR A 95 4.74 -10.30 5.40
C TYR A 95 6.04 -9.58 5.01
N GLY A 96 6.54 -8.70 5.87
CA GLY A 96 7.79 -7.98 5.69
C GLY A 96 8.88 -8.42 6.68
N THR A 97 9.89 -7.57 6.83
CA THR A 97 11.06 -7.80 7.69
C THR A 97 11.03 -7.01 8.99
N ALA A 98 9.91 -6.33 9.31
CA ALA A 98 9.81 -5.54 10.52
C ALA A 98 9.78 -6.43 11.77
N LEU A 99 10.38 -5.92 12.85
CA LEU A 99 10.33 -6.60 14.14
C LEU A 99 8.89 -6.59 14.68
N ARG A 100 8.47 -7.72 15.29
CA ARG A 100 7.14 -7.84 15.91
C ARG A 100 6.99 -6.99 17.18
N LYS A 101 8.09 -6.70 17.86
CA LYS A 101 8.14 -5.83 19.04
C LYS A 101 9.21 -4.76 18.83
N GLY A 102 8.90 -3.52 19.13
CA GLY A 102 9.85 -2.39 19.02
C GLY A 102 10.15 -1.93 17.59
N GLY A 103 9.54 -2.51 16.57
CA GLY A 103 9.64 -2.06 15.18
C GLY A 103 8.69 -0.90 14.86
N PRO A 104 8.79 -0.32 13.66
CA PRO A 104 7.86 0.72 13.21
C PRO A 104 6.43 0.18 13.10
N ILE A 105 5.44 1.02 13.35
CA ILE A 105 4.03 0.73 13.12
C ILE A 105 3.81 0.49 11.62
N LEU A 106 2.84 -0.35 11.25
CA LEU A 106 2.49 -0.62 9.85
C LEU A 106 2.08 0.68 9.13
N HIS A 107 2.78 1.01 8.06
CA HIS A 107 2.53 2.18 7.20
C HIS A 107 1.52 1.85 6.10
N LEU A 108 0.32 1.43 6.50
CA LEU A 108 -0.82 1.19 5.61
C LEU A 108 -2.02 1.96 6.15
N HIS A 109 -2.64 2.77 5.30
CA HIS A 109 -3.72 3.67 5.68
C HIS A 109 -4.83 3.67 4.62
N ALA A 110 -6.08 3.49 5.05
CA ALA A 110 -7.25 3.68 4.20
C ALA A 110 -7.51 5.18 4.03
N ARG A 111 -6.88 5.77 3.01
CA ARG A 111 -6.92 7.22 2.75
C ARG A 111 -8.27 7.69 2.25
N GLU A 112 -8.89 6.92 1.37
CA GLU A 112 -10.12 7.30 0.68
C GLU A 112 -11.04 6.10 0.50
N VAL A 113 -12.33 6.33 0.67
CA VAL A 113 -13.39 5.37 0.35
C VAL A 113 -14.49 6.10 -0.41
N VAL A 114 -14.95 5.51 -1.50
CA VAL A 114 -16.10 5.98 -2.29
C VAL A 114 -17.19 4.93 -2.20
N VAL A 115 -18.35 5.31 -1.64
CA VAL A 115 -19.45 4.37 -1.39
C VAL A 115 -20.70 4.82 -2.15
N PRO A 116 -21.17 4.07 -3.16
CA PRO A 116 -22.42 4.34 -3.86
C PRO A 116 -23.61 3.85 -3.03
N LEU A 117 -24.02 4.61 -2.02
CA LEU A 117 -25.13 4.23 -1.11
C LEU A 117 -26.52 4.31 -1.76
N TYR A 118 -26.69 5.15 -2.77
CA TYR A 118 -28.00 5.42 -3.38
C TYR A 118 -27.93 5.35 -4.90
N LYS A 119 -28.92 4.68 -5.52
CA LYS A 119 -28.98 4.52 -6.99
C LYS A 119 -29.01 5.83 -7.78
N ASN A 120 -29.61 6.90 -7.20
CA ASN A 120 -29.90 8.17 -7.89
C ASN A 120 -29.19 9.38 -7.25
N ARG A 121 -28.15 9.17 -6.45
CA ARG A 121 -27.35 10.24 -5.84
C ARG A 121 -25.88 10.01 -6.07
N ALA A 122 -25.10 11.09 -6.04
CA ALA A 122 -23.63 10.98 -6.10
C ALA A 122 -23.11 10.06 -4.98
N PRO A 123 -22.07 9.26 -5.26
CA PRO A 123 -21.42 8.45 -4.24
C PRO A 123 -20.90 9.32 -3.08
N ILE A 124 -20.95 8.77 -1.88
CA ILE A 124 -20.33 9.42 -0.71
C ILE A 124 -18.84 9.14 -0.76
N ARG A 125 -18.05 10.20 -0.82
CA ARG A 125 -16.58 10.16 -0.75
C ARG A 125 -16.13 10.57 0.64
N VAL A 126 -15.31 9.74 1.29
CA VAL A 126 -14.72 10.00 2.60
C VAL A 126 -13.22 9.92 2.49
N VAL A 127 -12.54 10.99 2.93
CA VAL A 127 -11.08 11.08 2.95
C VAL A 127 -10.63 11.17 4.41
N ALA A 128 -9.74 10.25 4.83
CA ALA A 128 -9.20 10.23 6.18
C ALA A 128 -7.87 10.98 6.27
N PRO A 129 -7.59 11.73 7.34
CA PRO A 129 -6.30 12.43 7.52
C PRO A 129 -5.15 11.44 7.67
N ILE A 130 -3.95 11.85 7.26
CA ILE A 130 -2.75 11.04 7.39
C ILE A 130 -2.41 10.81 8.88
N PRO A 131 -2.22 9.55 9.32
CA PRO A 131 -1.82 9.24 10.70
C PRO A 131 -0.46 9.81 11.05
N ALA A 132 -0.30 10.29 12.29
CA ALA A 132 0.92 10.95 12.74
C ALA A 132 2.19 10.12 12.54
N HIS A 133 2.13 8.79 12.75
CA HIS A 133 3.30 7.90 12.59
C HIS A 133 3.77 7.74 11.14
N MET A 134 2.94 8.10 10.14
CA MET A 134 3.29 8.01 8.72
C MET A 134 3.88 9.32 8.18
N ARG A 135 3.59 10.48 8.80
CA ARG A 135 3.94 11.80 8.26
C ARG A 135 5.42 11.96 7.96
N ALA A 136 6.29 11.54 8.87
CA ALA A 136 7.74 11.67 8.68
C ALA A 136 8.26 10.85 7.49
N ALA A 137 7.74 9.64 7.27
CA ALA A 137 8.12 8.79 6.14
C ALA A 137 7.56 9.33 4.82
N LEU A 138 6.32 9.83 4.82
CA LEU A 138 5.70 10.44 3.65
C LEU A 138 6.39 11.76 3.25
N ALA A 139 6.78 12.59 4.22
CA ALA A 139 7.53 13.82 3.96
C ALA A 139 8.89 13.55 3.27
N GLN A 140 9.56 12.44 3.62
CA GLN A 140 10.77 12.00 2.91
C GLN A 140 10.51 11.65 1.44
N CYS A 141 9.29 11.25 1.12
CA CYS A 141 8.84 10.94 -0.25
C CYS A 141 8.21 12.15 -0.96
N GLY A 142 8.29 13.35 -0.39
CA GLY A 142 7.80 14.59 -1.00
C GLY A 142 6.39 15.00 -0.58
N TRP A 143 5.72 14.25 0.31
CA TRP A 143 4.42 14.67 0.82
C TRP A 143 4.50 15.93 1.68
N ARG A 144 3.50 16.82 1.57
CA ARG A 144 3.36 18.06 2.35
C ARG A 144 1.98 18.15 2.99
N ASP A 145 1.90 18.76 4.18
CA ASP A 145 0.65 18.88 4.98
C ASP A 145 -0.43 19.76 4.28
N ASP A 146 -0.03 20.70 3.45
CA ASP A 146 -0.89 21.61 2.70
C ASP A 146 -1.69 20.92 1.57
N GLU A 147 -1.29 19.74 1.13
CA GLU A 147 -2.01 18.93 0.14
C GLU A 147 -3.22 18.17 0.73
N ALA A 148 -3.43 18.24 2.05
CA ALA A 148 -4.54 17.54 2.72
C ALA A 148 -5.94 18.05 2.34
N GLY A 149 -6.06 19.14 1.57
CA GLY A 149 -7.30 19.75 1.13
C GLY A 149 -7.48 19.92 -0.37
N ASN A 150 -6.51 19.52 -1.20
CA ASN A 150 -6.58 19.77 -2.64
C ASN A 150 -6.99 18.52 -3.42
N GLU A 151 -7.98 18.65 -4.29
CA GLU A 151 -8.68 17.61 -5.06
C GLU A 151 -7.82 16.85 -6.11
N HIS A 152 -6.50 16.98 -6.10
CA HIS A 152 -5.65 16.51 -7.20
C HIS A 152 -5.03 15.12 -7.00
N ASP A 153 -5.31 14.44 -5.89
CA ASP A 153 -4.71 13.14 -5.61
C ASP A 153 -5.66 11.94 -5.80
N SER A 154 -6.68 12.14 -6.63
CA SER A 154 -7.62 11.08 -6.99
C SER A 154 -7.07 10.25 -8.14
N LEU A 155 -6.90 8.96 -7.92
CA LEU A 155 -6.82 8.00 -9.03
C LEU A 155 -8.07 8.19 -9.91
N PRO A 156 -7.94 8.24 -11.25
CA PRO A 156 -9.10 8.36 -12.12
C PRO A 156 -10.05 7.20 -11.84
N ALA A 157 -11.30 7.53 -11.56
CA ALA A 157 -12.34 6.53 -11.38
C ALA A 157 -12.33 5.59 -12.62
N SER A 158 -12.13 4.30 -12.37
CA SER A 158 -12.26 3.28 -13.42
C SER A 158 -13.68 3.35 -13.94
N THR A 159 -13.87 3.87 -15.17
CA THR A 159 -15.13 3.77 -15.89
C THR A 159 -15.35 2.30 -16.21
N ALA A 160 -16.09 1.61 -15.35
CA ALA A 160 -16.71 0.37 -15.73
C ALA A 160 -17.78 0.73 -16.76
N SER A 161 -17.50 0.49 -18.04
CA SER A 161 -18.52 0.44 -19.08
C SER A 161 -19.39 -0.80 -18.88
N PRO A 162 -20.68 -0.72 -19.27
CA PRO A 162 -21.71 -1.74 -19.05
C PRO A 162 -21.44 -3.06 -19.76
#